data_895bac73797363d9b7bc83cbec1b39ad
#
_entry.id   895bac73797363d9b7bc83cbec1b39ad
#
_cell.length_a   1.000
_cell.length_b   1.000
_cell.length_c   1.000
_cell.angle_alpha   90.00
_cell.angle_beta   90.00
_cell.angle_gamma   90.00
#
_symmetry.space_group_name_H-M   'P 1'
#
loop_
_entity.id
_entity.type
_entity.pdbx_description
1 polymer ?
#
loop_
_entity_poly.entity_id
_entity_poly.type
_entity_poly.pdbx_seq_one_letter_code
_entity_poly.pdbx_strand_id
1 'polypeptide(L)'
;MNLREYLKTTNLITDGAFGTYFAAKYQTQDIPELANITATEKVKKIHEEYLNAGAKFIRTNTFASNTETLQEDFAEVEKNIQAAVEIARDAVNGRDAWIAGDIGPIPVNGAEDAAAAADEYYQIAKTFAECGVTVLDFETFADLDGILPAIKKICAEYEMFIMVSFSVNQFGYSAAGLSAKRLLADAAAVPEIDAVGLNCGVGPAHMRQILEKAGCPGDKFLLAIPNAGYPTLTRNKLQFGNTPAYFAEKMKELQALGADILGGCCGTTPEFIGEMSLWDGILNKIV
;
A
#
# COMPACT_ATOMS: atom_id res chain seq x y z
N MET A 1 -2.68 9.05 18.98
CA MET A 1 -1.74 7.96 19.31
C MET A 1 -0.83 7.74 18.12
N ASN A 2 0.48 7.55 18.34
CA ASN A 2 1.45 7.25 17.28
C ASN A 2 1.16 5.85 16.72
N LEU A 3 1.32 5.65 15.41
CA LEU A 3 1.03 4.36 14.73
C LEU A 3 1.88 3.20 15.29
N ARG A 4 3.17 3.46 15.63
CA ARG A 4 4.03 2.44 16.26
C ARG A 4 3.45 1.94 17.57
N GLU A 5 2.94 2.84 18.44
CA GLU A 5 2.34 2.45 19.72
C GLU A 5 1.01 1.73 19.52
N TYR A 6 0.21 2.14 18.54
CA TYR A 6 -1.03 1.46 18.17
C TYR A 6 -0.76 0.00 17.75
N LEU A 7 0.19 -0.20 16.86
CA LEU A 7 0.52 -1.52 16.31
C LEU A 7 1.13 -2.49 17.33
N LYS A 8 1.62 -2.02 18.47
CA LYS A 8 2.11 -2.91 19.55
C LYS A 8 0.97 -3.70 20.20
N THR A 9 -0.23 -3.16 20.21
CA THR A 9 -1.38 -3.74 20.94
C THR A 9 -2.55 -4.10 20.03
N THR A 10 -2.58 -3.59 18.80
CA THR A 10 -3.75 -3.64 17.93
C THR A 10 -3.32 -3.92 16.49
N ASN A 11 -4.06 -4.76 15.80
CA ASN A 11 -3.88 -4.93 14.36
C ASN A 11 -4.54 -3.76 13.61
N LEU A 12 -3.99 -3.41 12.46
CA LEU A 12 -4.49 -2.33 11.62
C LEU A 12 -5.19 -2.88 10.38
N ILE A 13 -6.41 -2.43 10.14
CA ILE A 13 -7.09 -2.66 8.86
C ILE A 13 -6.88 -1.44 7.97
N THR A 14 -6.24 -1.65 6.82
CA THR A 14 -6.08 -0.63 5.80
C THR A 14 -7.27 -0.64 4.83
N ASP A 15 -7.28 0.31 3.91
CA ASP A 15 -8.16 0.31 2.76
C ASP A 15 -7.89 -0.89 1.80
N GLY A 16 -8.62 -0.90 0.71
CA GLY A 16 -8.45 -1.84 -0.40
C GLY A 16 -7.85 -1.17 -1.65
N ALA A 17 -8.11 -1.79 -2.80
CA ALA A 17 -7.63 -1.28 -4.08
C ALA A 17 -8.20 0.10 -4.40
N PHE A 18 -7.32 1.06 -4.72
CA PHE A 18 -7.78 2.32 -5.28
C PHE A 18 -8.02 2.19 -6.80
N GLY A 19 -6.99 1.92 -7.58
CA GLY A 19 -7.03 1.97 -9.04
C GLY A 19 -8.05 1.03 -9.68
N THR A 20 -8.05 -0.26 -9.31
CA THR A 20 -9.01 -1.22 -9.87
C THR A 20 -10.45 -0.94 -9.44
N TYR A 21 -10.67 -0.41 -8.24
CA TYR A 21 -12.00 -0.02 -7.78
C TYR A 21 -12.47 1.26 -8.46
N PHE A 22 -11.59 2.27 -8.61
CA PHE A 22 -11.88 3.49 -9.36
C PHE A 22 -12.28 3.18 -10.80
N ALA A 23 -11.48 2.38 -11.50
CA ALA A 23 -11.74 1.98 -12.89
C ALA A 23 -13.09 1.24 -13.04
N ALA A 24 -13.40 0.31 -12.15
CA ALA A 24 -14.65 -0.44 -12.16
C ALA A 24 -15.86 0.44 -11.86
N LYS A 25 -15.76 1.30 -10.83
CA LYS A 25 -16.84 2.17 -10.36
C LYS A 25 -17.20 3.26 -11.36
N TYR A 26 -16.21 3.89 -11.95
CA TYR A 26 -16.40 5.02 -12.86
C TYR A 26 -16.32 4.65 -14.34
N GLN A 27 -16.09 3.35 -14.63
CA GLN A 27 -15.99 2.80 -16.00
C GLN A 27 -14.98 3.57 -16.86
N THR A 28 -13.82 3.87 -16.30
CA THR A 28 -12.70 4.55 -16.95
C THR A 28 -11.47 3.67 -17.04
N GLN A 29 -10.58 3.98 -17.97
CA GLN A 29 -9.23 3.41 -18.09
C GLN A 29 -8.15 4.48 -17.87
N ASP A 30 -8.55 5.69 -17.45
CA ASP A 30 -7.62 6.75 -17.15
C ASP A 30 -6.76 6.40 -15.93
N ILE A 31 -5.60 7.01 -15.84
CA ILE A 31 -4.72 6.93 -14.68
C ILE A 31 -5.45 7.56 -13.49
N PRO A 32 -5.73 6.80 -12.41
CA PRO A 32 -6.55 7.29 -11.30
C PRO A 32 -6.01 8.56 -10.65
N GLU A 33 -4.69 8.74 -10.63
CA GLU A 33 -3.98 9.88 -10.04
C GLU A 33 -4.34 11.21 -10.72
N LEU A 34 -4.68 11.20 -12.01
CA LEU A 34 -5.16 12.40 -12.71
C LEU A 34 -6.47 12.94 -12.12
N ALA A 35 -7.25 12.08 -11.48
CA ALA A 35 -8.49 12.46 -10.83
C ALA A 35 -8.28 13.31 -9.56
N ASN A 36 -7.07 13.32 -8.98
CA ASN A 36 -6.73 14.21 -7.86
C ASN A 36 -6.93 15.69 -8.23
N ILE A 37 -6.74 16.03 -9.50
CA ILE A 37 -6.93 17.40 -10.03
C ILE A 37 -8.27 17.54 -10.76
N THR A 38 -8.65 16.54 -11.56
CA THR A 38 -9.76 16.65 -12.51
C THR A 38 -11.11 16.18 -11.95
N ALA A 39 -11.11 15.37 -10.89
CA ALA A 39 -12.31 14.73 -10.35
C ALA A 39 -12.20 14.42 -8.83
N THR A 40 -11.78 15.41 -8.04
CA THR A 40 -11.49 15.32 -6.60
C THR A 40 -12.57 14.64 -5.79
N GLU A 41 -13.85 14.95 -6.07
CA GLU A 41 -15.00 14.32 -5.40
C GLU A 41 -15.10 12.81 -5.64
N LYS A 42 -14.65 12.31 -6.80
CA LYS A 42 -14.61 10.87 -7.08
C LYS A 42 -13.56 10.17 -6.23
N VAL A 43 -12.39 10.79 -6.08
CA VAL A 43 -11.29 10.30 -5.24
C VAL A 43 -11.73 10.30 -3.78
N LYS A 44 -12.24 11.43 -3.28
CA LYS A 44 -12.76 11.57 -1.92
C LYS A 44 -13.81 10.50 -1.60
N LYS A 45 -14.73 10.26 -2.54
CA LYS A 45 -15.80 9.27 -2.37
C LYS A 45 -15.26 7.85 -2.14
N ILE A 46 -14.19 7.46 -2.82
CA ILE A 46 -13.56 6.15 -2.62
C ILE A 46 -12.95 6.05 -1.22
N HIS A 47 -12.20 7.06 -0.78
CA HIS A 47 -11.65 7.08 0.58
C HIS A 47 -12.75 7.01 1.65
N GLU A 48 -13.83 7.78 1.49
CA GLU A 48 -14.98 7.73 2.39
C GLU A 48 -15.64 6.34 2.45
N GLU A 49 -15.73 5.65 1.33
CA GLU A 49 -16.31 4.30 1.26
C GLU A 49 -15.46 3.28 2.00
N TYR A 50 -14.13 3.33 1.88
CA TYR A 50 -13.24 2.48 2.67
C TYR A 50 -13.28 2.80 4.17
N LEU A 51 -13.29 4.08 4.54
CA LEU A 51 -13.44 4.50 5.94
C LEU A 51 -14.79 4.06 6.52
N ASN A 52 -15.87 4.16 5.75
CA ASN A 52 -17.21 3.69 6.15
C ASN A 52 -17.27 2.16 6.27
N ALA A 53 -16.47 1.43 5.51
CA ALA A 53 -16.31 -0.02 5.61
C ALA A 53 -15.48 -0.46 6.82
N GLY A 54 -14.87 0.49 7.56
CA GLY A 54 -14.11 0.20 8.78
C GLY A 54 -12.60 0.25 8.64
N ALA A 55 -12.08 0.71 7.50
CA ALA A 55 -10.65 0.99 7.37
C ALA A 55 -10.23 2.06 8.41
N LYS A 56 -9.12 1.81 9.09
CA LYS A 56 -8.46 2.74 10.01
C LYS A 56 -7.22 3.40 9.42
N PHE A 57 -6.96 3.11 8.17
CA PHE A 57 -5.79 3.57 7.45
C PHE A 57 -6.15 3.65 5.96
N ILE A 58 -5.89 4.78 5.34
CA ILE A 58 -6.07 4.97 3.90
C ILE A 58 -4.77 5.44 3.26
N ARG A 59 -4.51 4.92 2.05
CA ARG A 59 -3.42 5.37 1.19
C ARG A 59 -3.91 6.51 0.30
N THR A 60 -3.10 7.52 0.08
CA THR A 60 -3.40 8.57 -0.90
C THR A 60 -3.52 7.97 -2.31
N ASN A 61 -4.24 8.62 -3.21
CA ASN A 61 -4.30 8.20 -4.62
C ASN A 61 -3.06 8.67 -5.38
N THR A 62 -1.89 8.11 -5.06
CA THR A 62 -0.59 8.60 -5.55
C THR A 62 0.39 7.48 -5.94
N PHE A 63 -0.06 6.22 -6.02
CA PHE A 63 0.77 5.09 -6.40
C PHE A 63 1.63 5.35 -7.64
N ALA A 64 1.05 5.98 -8.66
CA ALA A 64 1.71 6.30 -9.90
C ALA A 64 1.95 7.82 -10.09
N SER A 65 1.94 8.61 -9.00
CA SER A 65 2.25 10.04 -9.04
C SER A 65 3.76 10.27 -9.14
N ASN A 66 4.29 10.07 -10.34
CA ASN A 66 5.68 10.27 -10.69
C ASN A 66 5.79 10.85 -12.12
N THR A 67 6.93 11.44 -12.42
CA THR A 67 7.15 12.15 -13.70
C THR A 67 7.00 11.23 -14.91
N GLU A 68 7.48 9.97 -14.80
CA GLU A 68 7.44 9.01 -15.91
C GLU A 68 6.01 8.55 -16.21
N THR A 69 5.20 8.29 -15.20
CA THR A 69 3.83 7.79 -15.41
C THR A 69 2.86 8.92 -15.77
N LEU A 70 2.96 10.07 -15.12
CA LEU A 70 2.08 11.21 -15.41
C LEU A 70 2.49 11.95 -16.69
N GLN A 71 3.72 11.73 -17.19
CA GLN A 71 4.30 12.45 -18.36
C GLN A 71 4.30 13.98 -18.13
N GLU A 72 4.60 14.39 -16.89
CA GLU A 72 4.64 15.76 -16.44
C GLU A 72 5.97 16.06 -15.72
N ASP A 73 6.30 17.33 -15.53
CA ASP A 73 7.44 17.69 -14.69
C ASP A 73 7.15 17.49 -13.20
N PHE A 74 8.20 17.53 -12.37
CA PHE A 74 8.04 17.28 -10.94
C PHE A 74 7.16 18.32 -10.24
N ALA A 75 7.05 19.56 -10.73
CA ALA A 75 6.19 20.56 -10.14
C ALA A 75 4.69 20.20 -10.28
N GLU A 76 4.31 19.54 -11.37
CA GLU A 76 2.94 19.02 -11.53
C GLU A 76 2.72 17.74 -10.70
N VAL A 77 3.73 16.88 -10.57
CA VAL A 77 3.70 15.73 -9.65
C VAL A 77 3.50 16.21 -8.20
N GLU A 78 4.25 17.22 -7.77
CA GLU A 78 4.12 17.82 -6.45
C GLU A 78 2.69 18.34 -6.20
N LYS A 79 2.09 19.08 -7.13
CA LYS A 79 0.70 19.54 -7.03
C LYS A 79 -0.29 18.38 -6.95
N ASN A 80 -0.06 17.32 -7.71
CA ASN A 80 -0.88 16.12 -7.69
C ASN A 80 -0.85 15.45 -6.31
N ILE A 81 0.32 15.31 -5.72
CA ILE A 81 0.50 14.74 -4.36
C ILE A 81 -0.17 15.65 -3.31
N GLN A 82 0.03 16.96 -3.38
CA GLN A 82 -0.60 17.92 -2.46
C GLN A 82 -2.13 17.81 -2.51
N ALA A 83 -2.71 17.77 -3.71
CA ALA A 83 -4.15 17.60 -3.90
C ALA A 83 -4.64 16.26 -3.32
N ALA A 84 -3.93 15.16 -3.56
CA ALA A 84 -4.28 13.83 -3.03
C ALA A 84 -4.28 13.82 -1.49
N VAL A 85 -3.30 14.46 -0.85
CA VAL A 85 -3.25 14.58 0.61
C VAL A 85 -4.42 15.39 1.16
N GLU A 86 -4.76 16.51 0.53
CA GLU A 86 -5.92 17.32 0.92
C GLU A 86 -7.22 16.53 0.80
N ILE A 87 -7.42 15.81 -0.30
CA ILE A 87 -8.59 14.94 -0.51
C ILE A 87 -8.69 13.87 0.57
N ALA A 88 -7.57 13.20 0.89
CA ALA A 88 -7.53 12.18 1.93
C ALA A 88 -7.88 12.76 3.31
N ARG A 89 -7.38 13.95 3.66
CA ARG A 89 -7.73 14.66 4.90
C ARG A 89 -9.20 15.00 4.97
N ASP A 90 -9.73 15.52 3.88
CA ASP A 90 -11.15 15.82 3.77
C ASP A 90 -12.04 14.58 3.94
N ALA A 91 -11.61 13.44 3.40
CA ALA A 91 -12.33 12.18 3.57
C ALA A 91 -12.25 11.67 5.03
N VAL A 92 -11.10 11.81 5.69
CA VAL A 92 -10.94 11.45 7.10
C VAL A 92 -11.79 12.34 7.99
N ASN A 93 -11.79 13.66 7.77
CA ASN A 93 -12.69 14.62 8.44
C ASN A 93 -12.87 14.37 9.95
N GLY A 94 -11.77 14.28 10.68
CA GLY A 94 -11.76 14.10 12.14
C GLY A 94 -12.05 12.66 12.62
N ARG A 95 -12.21 11.68 11.74
CA ARG A 95 -12.27 10.26 12.10
C ARG A 95 -10.92 9.81 12.64
N ASP A 96 -10.94 8.80 13.52
CA ASP A 96 -9.73 8.15 14.01
C ASP A 96 -9.18 7.20 12.93
N ALA A 97 -8.40 7.75 12.00
CA ALA A 97 -7.77 7.02 10.91
C ALA A 97 -6.44 7.69 10.51
N TRP A 98 -5.50 6.88 10.03
CA TRP A 98 -4.21 7.34 9.50
C TRP A 98 -4.28 7.54 7.99
N ILE A 99 -3.45 8.46 7.50
CA ILE A 99 -3.22 8.70 6.08
C ILE A 99 -1.77 8.36 5.79
N ALA A 100 -1.53 7.51 4.79
CA ALA A 100 -0.21 7.22 4.27
C ALA A 100 -0.02 7.85 2.89
N GLY A 101 1.15 8.41 2.65
CA GLY A 101 1.62 8.75 1.32
C GLY A 101 1.97 7.45 0.58
N ASP A 102 1.21 7.15 -0.45
CA ASP A 102 1.39 5.95 -1.25
C ASP A 102 2.41 6.19 -2.37
N ILE A 103 3.43 5.34 -2.44
CA ILE A 103 4.56 5.46 -3.37
C ILE A 103 4.77 4.11 -4.06
N GLY A 104 4.41 4.06 -5.34
CA GLY A 104 4.66 2.89 -6.18
C GLY A 104 5.97 2.99 -6.98
N PRO A 105 6.34 1.91 -7.71
CA PRO A 105 7.55 1.90 -8.51
C PRO A 105 7.50 2.88 -9.68
N ILE A 106 8.56 3.68 -9.84
CA ILE A 106 8.78 4.51 -11.01
C ILE A 106 9.34 3.62 -12.12
N PRO A 107 8.74 3.59 -13.32
CA PRO A 107 9.27 2.84 -14.44
C PRO A 107 10.68 3.33 -14.85
N VAL A 108 11.64 2.42 -15.00
CA VAL A 108 13.03 2.74 -15.35
C VAL A 108 13.51 1.90 -16.54
N ASN A 109 14.27 2.50 -17.45
CA ASN A 109 14.78 1.89 -18.67
C ASN A 109 16.32 1.86 -18.75
N GLY A 110 16.99 1.84 -17.62
CA GLY A 110 18.45 1.79 -17.57
C GLY A 110 19.04 2.38 -16.28
N ALA A 111 20.36 2.42 -16.19
CA ALA A 111 21.05 2.86 -14.97
C ALA A 111 20.91 4.38 -14.70
N GLU A 112 20.85 5.19 -15.76
CA GLU A 112 20.65 6.65 -15.61
C GLU A 112 19.24 6.95 -15.10
N ASP A 113 18.22 6.28 -15.66
CA ASP A 113 16.84 6.41 -15.19
C ASP A 113 16.68 5.91 -13.76
N ALA A 114 17.39 4.84 -13.38
CA ALA A 114 17.36 4.32 -12.01
C ALA A 114 17.94 5.32 -10.99
N ALA A 115 18.99 6.05 -11.35
CA ALA A 115 19.54 7.09 -10.49
C ALA A 115 18.58 8.29 -10.36
N ALA A 116 17.98 8.71 -11.47
CA ALA A 116 16.97 9.77 -11.47
C ALA A 116 15.73 9.38 -10.64
N ALA A 117 15.26 8.14 -10.77
CA ALA A 117 14.15 7.63 -9.99
C ALA A 117 14.46 7.60 -8.48
N ALA A 118 15.68 7.26 -8.08
CA ALA A 118 16.09 7.28 -6.69
C ALA A 118 16.03 8.70 -6.07
N ASP A 119 16.41 9.72 -6.83
CA ASP A 119 16.27 11.12 -6.42
C ASP A 119 14.79 11.55 -6.39
N GLU A 120 13.98 11.10 -7.35
CA GLU A 120 12.56 11.42 -7.40
C GLU A 120 11.78 10.78 -6.24
N TYR A 121 12.09 9.54 -5.84
CA TYR A 121 11.50 8.94 -4.64
C TYR A 121 11.71 9.80 -3.39
N TYR A 122 12.89 10.39 -3.24
CA TYR A 122 13.13 11.31 -2.13
C TYR A 122 12.30 12.60 -2.27
N GLN A 123 12.17 13.17 -3.47
CA GLN A 123 11.37 14.38 -3.68
C GLN A 123 9.88 14.12 -3.38
N ILE A 124 9.35 12.97 -3.84
CA ILE A 124 7.99 12.52 -3.52
C ILE A 124 7.81 12.38 -2.00
N ALA A 125 8.71 11.66 -1.33
CA ALA A 125 8.67 11.46 0.12
C ALA A 125 8.73 12.80 0.88
N LYS A 126 9.56 13.74 0.42
CA LYS A 126 9.68 15.07 0.98
C LYS A 126 8.40 15.89 0.80
N THR A 127 7.77 15.84 -0.36
CA THR A 127 6.47 16.49 -0.60
C THR A 127 5.41 16.00 0.41
N PHE A 128 5.34 14.70 0.67
CA PHE A 128 4.45 14.17 1.71
C PHE A 128 4.79 14.70 3.10
N ALA A 129 6.06 14.72 3.47
CA ALA A 129 6.50 15.25 4.76
C ALA A 129 6.16 16.73 4.93
N GLU A 130 6.38 17.54 3.91
CA GLU A 130 6.04 18.97 3.88
C GLU A 130 4.53 19.20 3.94
N CYS A 131 3.73 18.28 3.40
CA CYS A 131 2.28 18.25 3.63
C CYS A 131 1.91 17.75 5.04
N GLY A 132 2.86 17.36 5.91
CA GLY A 132 2.60 16.87 7.26
C GLY A 132 2.04 15.44 7.32
N VAL A 133 2.27 14.63 6.27
CA VAL A 133 2.06 13.18 6.30
C VAL A 133 3.26 12.55 7.00
N THR A 134 3.00 11.67 7.96
CA THR A 134 4.04 11.02 8.79
C THR A 134 4.19 9.53 8.53
N VAL A 135 3.41 8.98 7.62
CA VAL A 135 3.45 7.58 7.22
C VAL A 135 3.69 7.50 5.71
N LEU A 136 4.69 6.75 5.28
CA LEU A 136 4.94 6.48 3.86
C LEU A 136 4.80 4.98 3.59
N ASP A 137 4.05 4.62 2.56
CA ASP A 137 3.88 3.25 2.08
C ASP A 137 4.56 3.09 0.71
N PHE A 138 5.76 2.51 0.72
CA PHE A 138 6.46 2.10 -0.48
C PHE A 138 5.94 0.71 -0.88
N GLU A 139 4.95 0.66 -1.80
CA GLU A 139 4.28 -0.59 -2.12
C GLU A 139 4.62 -1.16 -3.52
N THR A 140 4.51 -2.48 -3.65
CA THR A 140 4.62 -3.22 -4.93
C THR A 140 6.04 -3.25 -5.53
N PHE A 141 7.07 -3.04 -4.73
CA PHE A 141 8.46 -3.04 -5.21
C PHE A 141 8.96 -4.46 -5.53
N ALA A 142 9.92 -4.55 -6.45
CA ALA A 142 10.59 -5.79 -6.83
C ALA A 142 11.85 -6.06 -6.00
N ASP A 143 12.47 -5.02 -5.48
CA ASP A 143 13.66 -5.01 -4.62
C ASP A 143 13.67 -3.74 -3.75
N LEU A 144 14.68 -3.59 -2.92
CA LEU A 144 14.87 -2.47 -2.00
C LEU A 144 15.84 -1.40 -2.53
N ASP A 145 16.68 -1.77 -3.48
CA ASP A 145 17.88 -0.98 -3.83
C ASP A 145 17.52 0.43 -4.33
N GLY A 146 16.47 0.53 -5.17
CA GLY A 146 16.06 1.81 -5.75
C GLY A 146 15.47 2.81 -4.77
N ILE A 147 14.86 2.35 -3.67
CA ILE A 147 14.16 3.21 -2.69
C ILE A 147 14.97 3.46 -1.41
N LEU A 148 15.95 2.62 -1.12
CA LEU A 148 16.72 2.70 0.13
C LEU A 148 17.42 4.04 0.34
N PRO A 149 18.03 4.69 -0.67
CA PRO A 149 18.62 6.03 -0.51
C PRO A 149 17.59 7.08 -0.08
N ALA A 150 16.41 7.06 -0.71
CA ALA A 150 15.30 7.97 -0.38
C ALA A 150 14.78 7.77 1.04
N ILE A 151 14.57 6.51 1.45
CA ILE A 151 14.13 6.16 2.81
C ILE A 151 15.12 6.68 3.85
N LYS A 152 16.42 6.42 3.69
CA LYS A 152 17.45 6.91 4.63
C LYS A 152 17.48 8.42 4.69
N LYS A 153 17.38 9.08 3.55
CA LYS A 153 17.45 10.54 3.48
C LYS A 153 16.23 11.20 4.14
N ILE A 154 15.02 10.71 3.85
CA ILE A 154 13.80 11.28 4.44
C ILE A 154 13.74 11.05 5.96
N CYS A 155 14.15 9.90 6.45
CA CYS A 155 14.21 9.61 7.89
C CYS A 155 15.30 10.38 8.65
N ALA A 156 16.34 10.87 7.95
CA ALA A 156 17.33 11.75 8.55
C ALA A 156 16.80 13.19 8.75
N GLU A 157 15.79 13.60 8.01
CA GLU A 157 15.24 14.96 8.01
C GLU A 157 13.89 15.04 8.75
N TYR A 158 13.11 13.95 8.75
CA TYR A 158 11.74 13.92 9.28
C TYR A 158 11.50 12.66 10.11
N GLU A 159 10.67 12.76 11.14
CA GLU A 159 10.18 11.59 11.86
C GLU A 159 9.06 10.92 11.06
N MET A 160 9.37 9.75 10.45
CA MET A 160 8.46 9.01 9.58
C MET A 160 8.20 7.60 10.12
N PHE A 161 7.03 7.05 9.79
CA PHE A 161 6.74 5.63 9.84
C PHE A 161 6.85 5.09 8.41
N ILE A 162 7.79 4.20 8.18
CA ILE A 162 8.08 3.67 6.84
C ILE A 162 7.54 2.25 6.71
N MET A 163 6.68 2.04 5.74
CA MET A 163 6.21 0.74 5.30
C MET A 163 6.85 0.39 3.96
N VAL A 164 7.31 -0.85 3.82
CA VAL A 164 7.84 -1.36 2.54
C VAL A 164 7.19 -2.70 2.24
N SER A 165 6.59 -2.82 1.07
CA SER A 165 6.02 -4.07 0.63
C SER A 165 6.42 -4.45 -0.80
N PHE A 166 6.56 -5.76 -0.98
CA PHE A 166 7.05 -6.33 -2.22
C PHE A 166 5.96 -7.12 -2.93
N SER A 167 5.94 -7.02 -4.26
CA SER A 167 5.09 -7.89 -5.07
C SER A 167 5.85 -9.13 -5.52
N VAL A 168 5.24 -10.30 -5.28
CA VAL A 168 5.82 -11.59 -5.66
C VAL A 168 4.80 -12.43 -6.44
N ASN A 169 5.31 -13.29 -7.32
CA ASN A 169 4.50 -14.24 -8.04
C ASN A 169 4.07 -15.44 -7.15
N GLN A 170 3.29 -16.38 -7.70
CA GLN A 170 2.80 -17.56 -7.00
C GLN A 170 3.90 -18.48 -6.45
N PHE A 171 5.13 -18.36 -6.91
CA PHE A 171 6.28 -19.11 -6.42
C PHE A 171 7.07 -18.37 -5.34
N GLY A 172 6.65 -17.14 -5.00
CA GLY A 172 7.29 -16.32 -3.98
C GLY A 172 8.53 -15.55 -4.45
N TYR A 173 8.61 -15.23 -5.76
CA TYR A 173 9.70 -14.45 -6.34
C TYR A 173 9.19 -13.12 -6.92
N SER A 174 9.92 -12.04 -6.68
CA SER A 174 9.67 -10.75 -7.29
C SER A 174 10.07 -10.70 -8.77
N ALA A 175 9.74 -9.61 -9.45
CA ALA A 175 10.16 -9.37 -10.83
C ALA A 175 11.70 -9.28 -10.97
N ALA A 176 12.42 -8.90 -9.91
CA ALA A 176 13.89 -8.92 -9.84
C ALA A 176 14.46 -10.32 -9.57
N GLY A 177 13.62 -11.36 -9.45
CA GLY A 177 14.06 -12.74 -9.18
C GLY A 177 14.46 -13.01 -7.73
N LEU A 178 14.17 -12.08 -6.81
CA LEU A 178 14.45 -12.22 -5.38
C LEU A 178 13.32 -12.98 -4.68
N SER A 179 13.67 -13.92 -3.80
CA SER A 179 12.65 -14.63 -3.02
C SER A 179 12.04 -13.72 -1.93
N ALA A 180 10.77 -13.97 -1.58
CA ALA A 180 10.10 -13.28 -0.49
C ALA A 180 10.92 -13.29 0.82
N LYS A 181 11.53 -14.46 1.14
CA LYS A 181 12.41 -14.57 2.33
C LYS A 181 13.57 -13.59 2.29
N ARG A 182 14.22 -13.43 1.13
CA ARG A 182 15.34 -12.52 0.95
C ARG A 182 14.88 -11.07 1.06
N LEU A 183 13.79 -10.71 0.37
CA LEU A 183 13.23 -9.36 0.37
C LEU A 183 12.84 -8.90 1.78
N LEU A 184 12.12 -9.76 2.52
CA LEU A 184 11.71 -9.44 3.89
C LEU A 184 12.91 -9.31 4.83
N ALA A 185 13.92 -10.18 4.70
CA ALA A 185 15.12 -10.13 5.53
C ALA A 185 15.96 -8.88 5.24
N ASP A 186 16.16 -8.53 3.97
CA ASP A 186 16.93 -7.36 3.56
C ASP A 186 16.26 -6.06 4.05
N ALA A 187 14.92 -5.93 3.91
CA ALA A 187 14.18 -4.77 4.39
C ALA A 187 14.11 -4.72 5.93
N ALA A 188 13.94 -5.84 6.61
CA ALA A 188 13.93 -5.90 8.07
C ALA A 188 15.27 -5.50 8.70
N ALA A 189 16.38 -5.67 7.98
CA ALA A 189 17.71 -5.26 8.43
C ALA A 189 17.92 -3.73 8.38
N VAL A 190 17.02 -2.96 7.75
CA VAL A 190 17.09 -1.50 7.65
C VAL A 190 16.45 -0.86 8.87
N PRO A 191 17.18 -0.12 9.71
CA PRO A 191 16.65 0.48 10.94
C PRO A 191 15.47 1.43 10.70
N GLU A 192 15.50 2.19 9.60
CA GLU A 192 14.52 3.22 9.25
C GLU A 192 13.17 2.65 8.83
N ILE A 193 13.09 1.37 8.47
CA ILE A 193 11.84 0.72 8.06
C ILE A 193 11.11 0.18 9.31
N ASP A 194 9.83 0.48 9.46
CA ASP A 194 8.99 0.06 10.58
C ASP A 194 8.17 -1.19 10.27
N ALA A 195 7.63 -1.27 9.07
CA ALA A 195 6.80 -2.39 8.62
C ALA A 195 7.28 -2.95 7.29
N VAL A 196 7.29 -4.28 7.20
CA VAL A 196 7.76 -5.01 6.01
C VAL A 196 6.75 -6.08 5.63
N GLY A 197 6.49 -6.28 4.35
CA GLY A 197 5.58 -7.34 3.96
C GLY A 197 5.44 -7.57 2.48
N LEU A 198 4.29 -8.14 2.13
CA LEU A 198 3.92 -8.43 0.76
C LEU A 198 2.58 -7.74 0.42
N ASN A 199 2.51 -7.18 -0.78
CA ASN A 199 1.26 -6.71 -1.34
C ASN A 199 1.11 -7.17 -2.80
N CYS A 200 -0.11 -7.11 -3.31
CA CYS A 200 -0.39 -7.46 -4.70
C CYS A 200 0.10 -8.87 -5.11
N GLY A 201 0.29 -9.14 -6.41
CA GLY A 201 0.87 -10.37 -6.99
C GLY A 201 0.03 -11.64 -6.81
N VAL A 202 -0.41 -11.92 -5.59
CA VAL A 202 -1.12 -13.16 -5.23
C VAL A 202 -2.34 -12.89 -4.37
N GLY A 203 -3.25 -13.88 -4.30
CA GLY A 203 -4.39 -13.86 -3.37
C GLY A 203 -3.99 -14.29 -1.95
N PRO A 204 -4.90 -14.13 -0.95
CA PRO A 204 -4.57 -14.27 0.46
C PRO A 204 -4.11 -15.68 0.85
N ALA A 205 -4.67 -16.73 0.27
CA ALA A 205 -4.25 -18.12 0.56
C ALA A 205 -2.81 -18.41 0.12
N HIS A 206 -2.40 -17.91 -1.06
CA HIS A 206 -1.01 -18.04 -1.52
C HIS A 206 -0.06 -17.14 -0.74
N MET A 207 -0.48 -15.89 -0.43
CA MET A 207 0.33 -14.99 0.40
C MET A 207 0.64 -15.62 1.75
N ARG A 208 -0.35 -16.27 2.40
CA ARG A 208 -0.14 -17.01 3.65
C ARG A 208 0.95 -18.08 3.51
N GLN A 209 0.87 -18.89 2.45
CA GLN A 209 1.86 -19.97 2.22
C GLN A 209 3.26 -19.42 1.97
N ILE A 210 3.37 -18.28 1.27
CA ILE A 210 4.65 -17.63 0.99
C ILE A 210 5.23 -17.04 2.28
N LEU A 211 4.44 -16.32 3.07
CA LEU A 211 4.87 -15.72 4.34
C LEU A 211 5.24 -16.79 5.38
N GLU A 212 4.49 -17.89 5.47
CA GLU A 212 4.81 -19.02 6.35
C GLU A 212 6.20 -19.62 6.05
N LYS A 213 6.57 -19.70 4.76
CA LYS A 213 7.90 -20.18 4.32
C LYS A 213 8.99 -19.12 4.45
N ALA A 214 8.66 -17.87 4.24
CA ALA A 214 9.62 -16.77 4.32
C ALA A 214 10.02 -16.48 5.77
N GLY A 215 9.10 -16.63 6.71
CA GLY A 215 9.25 -16.29 8.12
C GLY A 215 8.85 -14.84 8.42
N CYS A 216 8.67 -14.52 9.70
CA CYS A 216 8.36 -13.17 10.15
C CYS A 216 9.60 -12.26 10.06
N PRO A 217 9.42 -10.95 9.82
CA PRO A 217 10.51 -9.98 9.64
C PRO A 217 11.17 -9.51 10.96
N GLY A 218 11.28 -10.39 11.96
CA GLY A 218 11.94 -10.10 13.24
C GLY A 218 11.12 -9.16 14.14
N ASP A 219 11.67 -7.98 14.45
CA ASP A 219 11.08 -6.94 15.29
C ASP A 219 10.25 -5.91 14.51
N LYS A 220 10.16 -6.04 13.17
CA LYS A 220 9.36 -5.19 12.31
C LYS A 220 7.90 -5.66 12.28
N PHE A 221 6.97 -4.73 12.09
CA PHE A 221 5.58 -5.08 11.86
C PHE A 221 5.41 -5.82 10.53
N LEU A 222 4.61 -6.88 10.52
CA LEU A 222 4.35 -7.65 9.30
C LEU A 222 3.13 -7.10 8.58
N LEU A 223 3.29 -6.80 7.30
CA LEU A 223 2.25 -6.29 6.41
C LEU A 223 1.80 -7.39 5.42
N ALA A 224 0.49 -7.57 5.27
CA ALA A 224 -0.11 -8.50 4.32
C ALA A 224 -1.32 -7.88 3.61
N ILE A 225 -1.13 -7.49 2.33
CA ILE A 225 -2.12 -6.79 1.50
C ILE A 225 -2.31 -7.53 0.16
N PRO A 226 -2.97 -8.70 0.15
CA PRO A 226 -3.15 -9.51 -1.05
C PRO A 226 -4.21 -8.96 -2.00
N ASN A 227 -4.21 -9.48 -3.24
CA ASN A 227 -5.28 -9.29 -4.21
C ASN A 227 -6.54 -10.08 -3.81
N ALA A 228 -7.69 -9.69 -4.35
CA ALA A 228 -8.96 -10.46 -4.26
C ALA A 228 -8.92 -11.78 -5.07
N GLY A 229 -7.79 -12.43 -5.11
CA GLY A 229 -7.49 -13.61 -5.92
C GLY A 229 -6.70 -13.27 -7.18
N TYR A 230 -6.66 -14.21 -8.13
CA TYR A 230 -5.97 -13.99 -9.40
C TYR A 230 -6.87 -13.28 -10.40
N PRO A 231 -6.31 -12.32 -11.16
CA PRO A 231 -7.07 -11.65 -12.19
C PRO A 231 -7.40 -12.60 -13.35
N THR A 232 -8.65 -12.56 -13.80
CA THR A 232 -9.11 -13.22 -15.02
C THR A 232 -9.71 -12.18 -15.95
N LEU A 233 -9.39 -12.26 -17.24
CA LEU A 233 -9.96 -11.36 -18.23
C LEU A 233 -11.23 -12.00 -18.81
N THR A 234 -12.41 -11.49 -18.45
CA THR A 234 -13.70 -11.96 -18.97
C THR A 234 -14.40 -10.82 -19.70
N ARG A 235 -14.65 -11.00 -21.01
CA ARG A 235 -15.30 -9.99 -21.86
C ARG A 235 -14.64 -8.60 -21.75
N ASN A 236 -13.32 -8.55 -21.81
CA ASN A 236 -12.49 -7.34 -21.66
C ASN A 236 -12.64 -6.61 -20.31
N LYS A 237 -13.15 -7.30 -19.28
CA LYS A 237 -13.18 -6.80 -17.90
C LYS A 237 -12.29 -7.66 -17.02
N LEU A 238 -11.48 -7.00 -16.22
CA LEU A 238 -10.68 -7.65 -15.19
C LEU A 238 -11.61 -8.09 -14.06
N GLN A 239 -11.58 -9.37 -13.71
CA GLN A 239 -12.35 -9.95 -12.61
C GLN A 239 -11.40 -10.67 -11.67
N PHE A 240 -11.71 -10.67 -10.38
CA PHE A 240 -10.97 -11.36 -9.33
C PHE A 240 -11.86 -12.44 -8.71
N GLY A 241 -11.27 -13.62 -8.45
CA GLY A 241 -12.04 -14.83 -8.17
C GLY A 241 -12.54 -14.99 -6.74
N ASN A 242 -12.08 -14.19 -5.78
CA ASN A 242 -12.46 -14.35 -4.38
C ASN A 242 -13.73 -13.57 -4.05
N THR A 243 -14.56 -14.13 -3.15
CA THR A 243 -15.65 -13.41 -2.51
C THR A 243 -15.14 -12.66 -1.26
N PRO A 244 -15.81 -11.57 -0.81
CA PRO A 244 -15.46 -10.88 0.43
C PRO A 244 -15.36 -11.81 1.64
N ALA A 245 -16.31 -12.73 1.83
CA ALA A 245 -16.32 -13.68 2.95
C ALA A 245 -15.12 -14.65 2.92
N TYR A 246 -14.80 -15.21 1.75
CA TYR A 246 -13.61 -16.07 1.61
C TYR A 246 -12.31 -15.29 1.87
N PHE A 247 -12.22 -14.09 1.31
CA PHE A 247 -11.07 -13.23 1.52
C PHE A 247 -10.88 -12.95 3.02
N ALA A 248 -11.93 -12.53 3.70
CA ALA A 248 -11.92 -12.25 5.12
C ALA A 248 -11.50 -13.46 5.96
N GLU A 249 -11.99 -14.67 5.64
CA GLU A 249 -11.54 -15.91 6.28
C GLU A 249 -10.02 -16.12 6.13
N LYS A 250 -9.47 -15.93 4.94
CA LYS A 250 -8.04 -16.11 4.69
C LYS A 250 -7.18 -15.01 5.31
N MET A 251 -7.72 -13.80 5.45
CA MET A 251 -7.04 -12.72 6.17
C MET A 251 -6.93 -13.02 7.68
N LYS A 252 -7.88 -13.73 8.29
CA LYS A 252 -7.73 -14.25 9.67
C LYS A 252 -6.56 -15.22 9.81
N GLU A 253 -6.32 -16.05 8.78
CA GLU A 253 -5.16 -16.95 8.79
C GLU A 253 -3.84 -16.17 8.70
N LEU A 254 -3.81 -15.07 7.95
CA LEU A 254 -2.64 -14.16 7.88
C LEU A 254 -2.42 -13.44 9.21
N GLN A 255 -3.49 -12.97 9.86
CA GLN A 255 -3.41 -12.40 11.20
C GLN A 255 -2.85 -13.43 12.21
N ALA A 256 -3.36 -14.66 12.19
CA ALA A 256 -2.86 -15.74 13.05
C ALA A 256 -1.39 -16.10 12.78
N LEU A 257 -0.88 -15.86 11.58
CA LEU A 257 0.53 -16.01 11.21
C LEU A 257 1.40 -14.86 11.77
N GLY A 258 0.79 -13.79 12.29
CA GLY A 258 1.49 -12.65 12.88
C GLY A 258 1.43 -11.37 12.04
N ALA A 259 0.56 -11.29 11.01
CA ALA A 259 0.39 -10.04 10.29
C ALA A 259 -0.27 -8.97 11.17
N ASP A 260 0.38 -7.81 11.25
CA ASP A 260 -0.01 -6.66 12.06
C ASP A 260 -0.87 -5.67 11.27
N ILE A 261 -0.55 -5.51 9.99
CA ILE A 261 -1.19 -4.58 9.05
C ILE A 261 -1.84 -5.41 7.94
N LEU A 262 -3.15 -5.33 7.85
CA LEU A 262 -3.98 -6.16 7.00
C LEU A 262 -4.87 -5.28 6.12
N GLY A 263 -4.98 -5.61 4.84
CA GLY A 263 -5.83 -4.87 3.92
C GLY A 263 -5.97 -5.58 2.58
N GLY A 264 -6.34 -4.83 1.55
CA GLY A 264 -6.53 -5.39 0.23
C GLY A 264 -5.76 -4.64 -0.85
N CYS A 265 -5.34 -5.35 -1.89
CA CYS A 265 -4.81 -4.81 -3.12
C CYS A 265 -5.76 -5.10 -4.28
N CYS A 266 -5.29 -5.24 -5.50
CA CYS A 266 -6.10 -5.34 -6.71
C CYS A 266 -7.35 -6.23 -6.58
N GLY A 267 -8.49 -5.70 -7.05
CA GLY A 267 -9.78 -6.37 -7.03
C GLY A 267 -10.56 -6.31 -5.72
N THR A 268 -9.97 -5.85 -4.63
CA THR A 268 -10.72 -5.62 -3.39
C THR A 268 -11.54 -4.33 -3.46
N THR A 269 -12.68 -4.33 -2.79
CA THR A 269 -13.64 -3.23 -2.72
C THR A 269 -13.97 -2.93 -1.25
N PRO A 270 -14.71 -1.86 -0.93
CA PRO A 270 -15.18 -1.62 0.43
C PRO A 270 -15.91 -2.81 1.08
N GLU A 271 -16.56 -3.67 0.30
CA GLU A 271 -17.20 -4.88 0.83
C GLU A 271 -16.19 -5.86 1.43
N PHE A 272 -15.01 -6.02 0.82
CA PHE A 272 -13.94 -6.88 1.35
C PHE A 272 -13.41 -6.37 2.68
N ILE A 273 -13.22 -5.06 2.79
CA ILE A 273 -12.77 -4.42 4.03
C ILE A 273 -13.86 -4.48 5.10
N GLY A 274 -15.12 -4.29 4.70
CA GLY A 274 -16.28 -4.43 5.58
C GLY A 274 -16.37 -5.80 6.23
N GLU A 275 -16.21 -6.87 5.47
CA GLU A 275 -16.18 -8.24 6.01
C GLU A 275 -15.03 -8.45 7.00
N MET A 276 -13.87 -7.85 6.76
CA MET A 276 -12.74 -7.89 7.69
C MET A 276 -13.05 -7.13 8.99
N SER A 277 -13.70 -5.97 8.90
CA SER A 277 -14.00 -5.11 10.06
C SER A 277 -15.01 -5.70 11.03
N LEU A 278 -15.78 -6.71 10.60
CA LEU A 278 -16.75 -7.42 11.44
C LEU A 278 -16.13 -8.48 12.38
N TRP A 279 -14.84 -8.70 12.33
CA TRP A 279 -14.22 -9.74 13.17
C TRP A 279 -14.14 -9.32 14.63
N ASP A 280 -14.73 -10.12 15.49
CA ASP A 280 -14.50 -10.01 16.92
C ASP A 280 -13.02 -10.32 17.22
N GLY A 281 -12.30 -9.35 17.80
CA GLY A 281 -10.91 -9.51 18.21
C GLY A 281 -9.83 -9.16 17.19
N ILE A 282 -10.16 -8.64 15.98
CA ILE A 282 -9.13 -8.17 15.04
C ILE A 282 -8.30 -7.02 15.64
N LEU A 283 -8.91 -6.25 16.55
CA LEU A 283 -8.33 -5.05 17.13
C LEU A 283 -7.46 -5.31 18.37
N ASN A 284 -7.43 -6.54 18.91
CA ASN A 284 -6.62 -6.83 20.10
C ASN A 284 -5.64 -7.95 19.81
N LYS A 285 -4.35 -7.66 19.84
CA LYS A 285 -3.31 -8.70 19.88
C LYS A 285 -3.49 -9.47 21.20
N ILE A 286 -3.66 -10.78 21.08
CA ILE A 286 -3.62 -11.64 22.26
C ILE A 286 -2.17 -11.56 22.78
N VAL A 287 -2.00 -10.90 23.92
CA VAL A 287 -0.72 -10.81 24.65
C VAL A 287 -0.38 -12.17 25.24
#